data_18ad6e09f10b83a7a645cfa3ebdba9b3
#
_entry.id   18ad6e09f10b83a7a645cfa3ebdba9b3
#
_cell.length_a   1.000
_cell.length_b   1.000
_cell.length_c   1.000
_cell.angle_alpha   90.00
_cell.angle_beta   90.00
_cell.angle_gamma   90.00
#
_symmetry.space_group_name_H-M   'P 1'
#
loop_
_entity.id
_entity.type
_entity.pdbx_description
1 polymer ?
#
loop_
_entity_poly.entity_id
_entity_poly.type
_entity_poly.pdbx_seq_one_letter_code
_entity_poly.pdbx_strand_id
1 'polypeptide(L)'
;MGFRINNVFLSHSKHDMNKGLMNGRTTMKLFGLFGLLILLYCGCADRHRHKPFCEQELVDSLEVRVQDSLFSNVLYSRSQVRDALVQVQDSQVYYRLLALYGKTFFVSSDFDSILYYNRQVKQFSRNVSECPRWNDVLADVYNVEGNVWMQLNRPDSAILDYQKAYAYRLKGKRLHLLPDICINMADACLHRSDLAHTASYYRRALFLCDSLRLSEHTKFPVYYGLGQTYMDLRDFDLSNHYYELAGKFFDEMNVGERWTYLNNRGNHYYYRKNYQEALNYMRRANALVSAHPQMVFEQNFI
;
A
#
# COMPACT_ATOMS: atom_id res chain seq x y z
N MET A 1 4.04 25.92 8.68
CA MET A 1 3.04 25.08 7.99
C MET A 1 3.81 23.97 7.35
N GLY A 2 3.81 22.78 7.94
CA GLY A 2 4.53 21.63 7.40
C GLY A 2 3.59 20.84 6.50
N PHE A 3 3.92 20.77 5.21
CA PHE A 3 3.23 19.87 4.30
C PHE A 3 3.56 18.43 4.68
N ARG A 4 2.55 17.68 5.06
CA ARG A 4 2.63 16.25 5.36
C ARG A 4 2.24 15.49 4.12
N ILE A 5 3.16 14.77 3.55
CA ILE A 5 2.89 13.84 2.46
C ILE A 5 2.67 12.47 3.10
N ASN A 6 1.39 12.06 3.19
CA ASN A 6 1.03 10.71 3.59
C ASN A 6 1.26 9.74 2.42
N ASN A 7 2.51 9.48 2.06
CA ASN A 7 2.88 8.54 0.99
C ASN A 7 3.42 7.21 1.54
N VAL A 8 2.94 6.75 2.69
CA VAL A 8 3.37 5.46 3.26
C VAL A 8 2.92 4.26 2.41
N PHE A 9 1.96 4.45 1.51
CA PHE A 9 1.44 3.36 0.66
C PHE A 9 2.24 3.06 -0.62
N LEU A 10 3.27 3.86 -0.95
CA LEU A 10 3.94 3.77 -2.25
C LEU A 10 5.23 2.94 -2.26
N SER A 11 5.75 2.51 -1.11
CA SER A 11 7.11 1.97 -1.03
C SER A 11 7.28 0.48 -1.35
N HIS A 12 6.22 -0.32 -1.29
CA HIS A 12 6.37 -1.78 -1.37
C HIS A 12 6.51 -2.37 -2.77
N SER A 13 6.30 -1.60 -3.85
CA SER A 13 6.19 -2.16 -5.21
C SER A 13 7.41 -1.95 -6.13
N LYS A 14 8.41 -1.15 -5.77
CA LYS A 14 9.46 -0.75 -6.74
C LYS A 14 10.78 -1.52 -6.70
N HIS A 15 11.03 -2.37 -5.72
CA HIS A 15 12.35 -2.97 -5.56
C HIS A 15 12.65 -4.18 -6.47
N ASP A 16 11.64 -4.90 -6.96
CA ASP A 16 11.85 -6.11 -7.77
C ASP A 16 11.88 -5.89 -9.29
N MET A 17 11.56 -4.68 -9.79
CA MET A 17 11.45 -4.45 -11.25
C MET A 17 12.78 -4.22 -11.99
N ASN A 18 13.91 -4.01 -11.33
CA ASN A 18 15.17 -3.66 -12.01
C ASN A 18 16.10 -4.84 -12.36
N LYS A 19 15.73 -6.08 -12.06
CA LYS A 19 16.56 -7.27 -12.41
C LYS A 19 16.12 -8.04 -13.65
N GLY A 20 15.03 -7.65 -14.33
CA GLY A 20 14.45 -8.41 -15.46
C GLY A 20 14.62 -7.84 -16.87
N LEU A 21 15.23 -6.67 -17.04
CA LEU A 21 15.22 -5.94 -18.32
C LEU A 21 16.50 -5.98 -19.14
N MET A 22 17.28 -7.04 -19.02
CA MET A 22 18.33 -7.33 -20.02
C MET A 22 18.18 -8.78 -20.48
N ASN A 23 17.52 -9.01 -21.61
CA ASN A 23 17.68 -10.08 -22.61
C ASN A 23 16.35 -10.47 -23.29
N GLY A 24 15.66 -9.50 -23.85
CA GLY A 24 14.37 -9.74 -24.55
C GLY A 24 14.37 -9.44 -26.05
N ARG A 25 15.51 -9.46 -26.77
CA ARG A 25 15.53 -9.10 -28.22
C ARG A 25 15.94 -10.19 -29.19
N THR A 26 16.14 -11.43 -28.75
CA THR A 26 16.65 -12.50 -29.69
C THR A 26 15.80 -13.77 -29.81
N THR A 27 14.62 -13.84 -29.17
CA THR A 27 13.81 -15.09 -29.22
C THR A 27 12.48 -14.99 -29.94
N MET A 28 12.18 -13.88 -30.63
CA MET A 28 10.86 -13.68 -31.28
C MET A 28 10.81 -14.19 -32.75
N LYS A 29 11.80 -14.88 -33.27
CA LYS A 29 11.80 -15.43 -34.66
C LYS A 29 11.76 -16.94 -34.79
N LEU A 30 11.70 -17.72 -33.70
CA LEU A 30 11.68 -19.21 -33.80
C LEU A 30 10.35 -19.85 -33.35
N PHE A 31 9.35 -19.10 -32.90
CA PHE A 31 8.07 -19.70 -32.51
C PHE A 31 6.98 -19.75 -33.59
N GLY A 32 7.27 -19.26 -34.81
CA GLY A 32 6.31 -19.24 -35.90
C GLY A 32 6.23 -20.55 -36.71
N LEU A 33 7.18 -21.49 -36.59
CA LEU A 33 7.23 -22.72 -37.41
C LEU A 33 6.91 -24.00 -36.61
N PHE A 34 6.86 -23.96 -35.28
CA PHE A 34 6.54 -25.13 -34.45
C PHE A 34 5.03 -25.28 -34.13
N GLY A 35 4.24 -24.26 -34.40
CA GLY A 35 2.78 -24.26 -34.13
C GLY A 35 1.97 -25.07 -35.15
N LEU A 36 2.49 -25.33 -36.35
CA LEU A 36 1.73 -26.00 -37.41
C LEU A 36 1.94 -27.51 -37.49
N LEU A 37 2.92 -28.06 -36.79
CA LEU A 37 3.27 -29.51 -36.81
C LEU A 37 2.64 -30.29 -35.65
N ILE A 38 2.05 -29.62 -34.66
CA ILE A 38 1.38 -30.24 -33.48
C ILE A 38 -0.09 -30.59 -33.76
N LEU A 39 -0.68 -30.05 -34.83
CA LEU A 39 -2.10 -30.29 -35.18
C LEU A 39 -2.33 -31.60 -35.96
N LEU A 40 -1.31 -32.35 -36.33
CA LEU A 40 -1.43 -33.58 -37.15
C LEU A 40 -1.05 -34.90 -36.43
N TYR A 41 -0.75 -34.84 -35.11
CA TYR A 41 -0.30 -36.06 -34.39
C TYR A 41 -1.05 -36.32 -33.06
N CYS A 42 -2.23 -35.87 -32.89
CA CYS A 42 -3.06 -36.22 -31.72
C CYS A 42 -4.41 -36.85 -32.09
N GLY A 43 -4.32 -37.95 -32.80
CA GLY A 43 -5.36 -38.95 -32.72
C GLY A 43 -4.92 -40.08 -31.82
N CYS A 44 -4.96 -39.93 -30.50
CA CYS A 44 -5.13 -40.98 -29.48
C CYS A 44 -4.92 -40.37 -28.08
N ALA A 45 -6.01 -40.30 -27.35
CA ALA A 45 -6.13 -40.44 -25.89
C ALA A 45 -4.96 -39.92 -25.05
N ASP A 46 -5.00 -38.61 -24.72
CA ASP A 46 -4.66 -38.17 -23.40
C ASP A 46 -5.72 -37.16 -22.94
N ARG A 47 -6.56 -37.62 -22.04
CA ARG A 47 -7.44 -36.76 -21.25
C ARG A 47 -6.53 -35.89 -20.39
N HIS A 48 -5.95 -34.83 -20.94
CA HIS A 48 -5.53 -33.71 -20.12
C HIS A 48 -6.82 -33.25 -19.42
N ARG A 49 -6.99 -33.67 -18.18
CA ARG A 49 -7.92 -33.06 -17.25
C ARG A 49 -7.54 -31.59 -17.22
N HIS A 50 -8.24 -30.76 -18.01
CA HIS A 50 -8.28 -29.34 -17.75
C HIS A 50 -8.63 -29.23 -16.27
N LYS A 51 -7.66 -28.77 -15.46
CA LYS A 51 -7.94 -28.45 -14.06
C LYS A 51 -9.18 -27.55 -14.12
N PRO A 52 -10.31 -27.92 -13.47
CA PRO A 52 -11.48 -27.08 -13.55
C PRO A 52 -11.07 -25.65 -13.18
N PHE A 53 -11.51 -24.67 -13.98
CA PHE A 53 -11.24 -23.26 -13.74
C PHE A 53 -11.64 -22.93 -12.30
N CYS A 54 -10.68 -22.63 -11.45
CA CYS A 54 -10.90 -22.29 -10.06
C CYS A 54 -11.04 -20.77 -9.96
N GLU A 55 -12.29 -20.29 -9.92
CA GLU A 55 -12.59 -18.87 -9.77
C GLU A 55 -11.86 -18.23 -8.57
N GLN A 56 -11.64 -19.03 -7.53
CA GLN A 56 -10.91 -18.61 -6.34
C GLN A 56 -9.44 -18.34 -6.62
N GLU A 57 -8.76 -19.21 -7.39
CA GLU A 57 -7.37 -19.01 -7.80
C GLU A 57 -7.23 -17.78 -8.72
N LEU A 58 -8.24 -17.51 -9.55
CA LEU A 58 -8.29 -16.30 -10.36
C LEU A 58 -8.26 -15.05 -9.49
N VAL A 59 -9.12 -14.96 -8.47
CA VAL A 59 -9.18 -13.79 -7.57
C VAL A 59 -7.87 -13.62 -6.82
N ASP A 60 -7.34 -14.71 -6.25
CA ASP A 60 -6.09 -14.68 -5.48
C ASP A 60 -4.93 -14.16 -6.37
N SER A 61 -4.88 -14.58 -7.65
CA SER A 61 -3.87 -14.09 -8.61
C SER A 61 -4.08 -12.64 -9.03
N LEU A 62 -5.34 -12.19 -9.12
CA LEU A 62 -5.66 -10.80 -9.46
C LEU A 62 -5.38 -9.86 -8.28
N GLU A 63 -5.64 -10.28 -7.04
CA GLU A 63 -5.29 -9.51 -5.85
C GLU A 63 -3.79 -9.16 -5.83
N VAL A 64 -2.92 -10.14 -6.07
CA VAL A 64 -1.47 -9.91 -6.16
C VAL A 64 -1.12 -8.96 -7.30
N ARG A 65 -1.59 -9.25 -8.52
CA ARG A 65 -1.27 -8.43 -9.70
C ARG A 65 -1.76 -7.00 -9.60
N VAL A 66 -2.96 -6.80 -9.07
CA VAL A 66 -3.50 -5.45 -8.86
C VAL A 66 -2.70 -4.70 -7.81
N GLN A 67 -2.28 -5.38 -6.72
CA GLN A 67 -1.44 -4.77 -5.71
C GLN A 67 -0.12 -4.27 -6.31
N ASP A 68 0.54 -5.08 -7.14
CA ASP A 68 1.83 -4.75 -7.76
C ASP A 68 1.72 -3.66 -8.83
N SER A 69 0.60 -3.61 -9.55
CA SER A 69 0.42 -2.71 -10.70
C SER A 69 -0.52 -1.53 -10.44
N LEU A 70 -1.09 -1.40 -9.24
CA LEU A 70 -2.11 -0.39 -8.93
C LEU A 70 -1.65 1.03 -9.25
N PHE A 71 -0.39 1.34 -8.95
CA PHE A 71 0.19 2.68 -9.17
C PHE A 71 0.99 2.81 -10.48
N SER A 72 1.44 1.70 -11.06
CA SER A 72 2.22 1.71 -12.29
C SER A 72 1.34 1.63 -13.55
N ASN A 73 0.21 0.92 -13.49
CA ASN A 73 -0.70 0.74 -14.62
C ASN A 73 -2.14 0.45 -14.16
N VAL A 74 -2.77 1.45 -13.53
CA VAL A 74 -4.11 1.30 -12.96
C VAL A 74 -5.19 0.95 -14.00
N LEU A 75 -5.08 1.46 -15.22
CA LEU A 75 -6.08 1.17 -16.28
C LEU A 75 -6.04 -0.29 -16.69
N TYR A 76 -4.86 -0.85 -16.81
CA TYR A 76 -4.67 -2.27 -17.10
C TYR A 76 -5.21 -3.14 -15.96
N SER A 77 -4.86 -2.81 -14.72
CA SER A 77 -5.38 -3.51 -13.54
C SER A 77 -6.89 -3.47 -13.48
N ARG A 78 -7.48 -2.30 -13.71
CA ARG A 78 -8.93 -2.10 -13.73
C ARG A 78 -9.61 -2.93 -14.81
N SER A 79 -9.04 -2.98 -16.03
CA SER A 79 -9.61 -3.77 -17.11
C SER A 79 -9.60 -5.27 -16.79
N GLN A 80 -8.51 -5.77 -16.24
CA GLN A 80 -8.39 -7.19 -15.85
C GLN A 80 -9.43 -7.60 -14.81
N VAL A 81 -9.64 -6.78 -13.78
CA VAL A 81 -10.65 -7.06 -12.75
C VAL A 81 -12.05 -6.99 -13.33
N ARG A 82 -12.35 -6.01 -14.21
CA ARG A 82 -13.62 -5.88 -14.89
C ARG A 82 -13.91 -7.11 -15.75
N ASP A 83 -12.94 -7.57 -16.52
CA ASP A 83 -13.10 -8.72 -17.41
C ASP A 83 -13.33 -10.03 -16.60
N ALA A 84 -12.70 -10.13 -15.41
CA ALA A 84 -12.95 -11.23 -14.48
C ALA A 84 -14.36 -11.19 -13.87
N LEU A 85 -14.88 -9.99 -13.53
CA LEU A 85 -16.25 -9.83 -13.00
C LEU A 85 -17.34 -10.38 -13.94
N VAL A 86 -17.10 -10.35 -15.25
CA VAL A 86 -18.06 -10.88 -16.25
C VAL A 86 -18.02 -12.41 -16.33
N GLN A 87 -16.91 -13.04 -15.93
CA GLN A 87 -16.68 -14.47 -16.12
C GLN A 87 -17.06 -15.32 -14.90
N VAL A 88 -17.08 -14.72 -13.70
CA VAL A 88 -17.34 -15.46 -12.47
C VAL A 88 -18.82 -15.66 -12.22
N GLN A 89 -19.18 -16.85 -11.71
CA GLN A 89 -20.54 -17.23 -11.37
C GLN A 89 -20.76 -17.31 -9.84
N ASP A 90 -19.70 -17.60 -9.07
CA ASP A 90 -19.78 -17.63 -7.63
C ASP A 90 -19.96 -16.21 -7.06
N SER A 91 -21.04 -16.01 -6.32
CA SER A 91 -21.37 -14.69 -5.76
C SER A 91 -20.32 -14.19 -4.77
N GLN A 92 -19.68 -15.05 -3.97
CA GLN A 92 -18.64 -14.60 -3.04
C GLN A 92 -17.39 -14.15 -3.80
N VAL A 93 -17.03 -14.88 -4.85
CA VAL A 93 -15.93 -14.52 -5.75
C VAL A 93 -16.24 -13.20 -6.46
N TYR A 94 -17.46 -13.03 -6.96
CA TYR A 94 -17.89 -11.78 -7.59
C TYR A 94 -17.71 -10.56 -6.66
N TYR A 95 -18.21 -10.63 -5.41
CA TYR A 95 -18.12 -9.50 -4.48
C TYR A 95 -16.71 -9.26 -3.96
N ARG A 96 -15.85 -10.28 -3.93
CA ARG A 96 -14.40 -10.09 -3.68
C ARG A 96 -13.75 -9.30 -4.83
N LEU A 97 -14.04 -9.68 -6.08
CA LEU A 97 -13.57 -8.92 -7.24
C LEU A 97 -14.14 -7.51 -7.27
N LEU A 98 -15.38 -7.33 -6.82
CA LEU A 98 -16.01 -6.00 -6.77
C LEU A 98 -15.30 -5.09 -5.76
N ALA A 99 -14.88 -5.61 -4.60
CA ALA A 99 -14.06 -4.87 -3.65
C ALA A 99 -12.71 -4.47 -4.27
N LEU A 100 -12.05 -5.41 -4.97
CA LEU A 100 -10.80 -5.16 -5.67
C LEU A 100 -10.98 -4.13 -6.79
N TYR A 101 -12.07 -4.22 -7.55
CA TYR A 101 -12.42 -3.26 -8.60
C TYR A 101 -12.60 -1.86 -8.05
N GLY A 102 -13.36 -1.71 -6.96
CA GLY A 102 -13.53 -0.44 -6.26
C GLY A 102 -12.20 0.18 -5.85
N LYS A 103 -11.27 -0.62 -5.32
CA LYS A 103 -9.93 -0.16 -4.93
C LYS A 103 -9.15 0.47 -6.10
N THR A 104 -9.35 0.01 -7.34
CA THR A 104 -8.63 0.56 -8.51
C THR A 104 -8.98 2.01 -8.83
N PHE A 105 -10.06 2.55 -8.29
CA PHE A 105 -10.46 3.94 -8.49
C PHE A 105 -9.72 4.92 -7.56
N PHE A 106 -8.98 4.41 -6.58
CA PHE A 106 -8.26 5.26 -5.62
C PHE A 106 -7.23 6.17 -6.29
N VAL A 107 -6.46 5.65 -7.27
CA VAL A 107 -5.44 6.40 -7.99
C VAL A 107 -6.03 7.54 -8.84
N SER A 108 -7.27 7.37 -9.34
CA SER A 108 -7.98 8.41 -10.08
C SER A 108 -8.78 9.35 -9.18
N SER A 109 -8.69 9.20 -7.84
CA SER A 109 -9.46 9.96 -6.85
C SER A 109 -10.98 9.92 -7.08
N ASP A 110 -11.49 8.87 -7.74
CA ASP A 110 -12.92 8.66 -7.93
C ASP A 110 -13.49 7.97 -6.68
N PHE A 111 -13.65 8.76 -5.62
CA PHE A 111 -14.09 8.29 -4.32
C PHE A 111 -15.55 7.83 -4.32
N ASP A 112 -16.39 8.42 -5.17
CA ASP A 112 -17.80 8.01 -5.30
C ASP A 112 -17.91 6.58 -5.81
N SER A 113 -17.13 6.21 -6.83
CA SER A 113 -17.06 4.84 -7.32
C SER A 113 -16.57 3.87 -6.24
N ILE A 114 -15.55 4.23 -5.47
CA ILE A 114 -15.05 3.40 -4.36
C ILE A 114 -16.18 3.14 -3.36
N LEU A 115 -16.82 4.19 -2.86
CA LEU A 115 -17.89 4.10 -1.86
C LEU A 115 -19.10 3.33 -2.39
N TYR A 116 -19.42 3.47 -3.67
CA TYR A 116 -20.50 2.74 -4.34
C TYR A 116 -20.24 1.23 -4.35
N TYR A 117 -19.08 0.78 -4.83
CA TYR A 117 -18.75 -0.64 -4.87
C TYR A 117 -18.60 -1.24 -3.48
N ASN A 118 -17.95 -0.54 -2.58
CA ASN A 118 -17.80 -0.97 -1.18
C ASN A 118 -19.14 -1.13 -0.47
N ARG A 119 -20.10 -0.25 -0.74
CA ARG A 119 -21.49 -0.38 -0.22
C ARG A 119 -22.12 -1.67 -0.65
N GLN A 120 -22.00 -2.05 -1.92
CA GLN A 120 -22.54 -3.32 -2.43
C GLN A 120 -21.90 -4.53 -1.75
N VAL A 121 -20.56 -4.52 -1.58
CA VAL A 121 -19.84 -5.58 -0.85
C VAL A 121 -20.34 -5.71 0.59
N LYS A 122 -20.50 -4.60 1.29
CA LYS A 122 -21.00 -4.58 2.67
C LYS A 122 -22.47 -5.03 2.77
N GLN A 123 -23.30 -4.72 1.80
CA GLN A 123 -24.69 -5.21 1.75
C GLN A 123 -24.73 -6.72 1.56
N PHE A 124 -23.97 -7.25 0.62
CA PHE A 124 -23.87 -8.69 0.39
C PHE A 124 -23.34 -9.42 1.62
N SER A 125 -22.37 -8.85 2.33
CA SER A 125 -21.74 -9.47 3.50
C SER A 125 -22.71 -9.83 4.63
N ARG A 126 -23.88 -9.15 4.70
CA ARG A 126 -24.92 -9.44 5.71
C ARG A 126 -25.55 -10.84 5.55
N ASN A 127 -25.43 -11.41 4.37
CA ASN A 127 -26.00 -12.71 4.00
C ASN A 127 -24.94 -13.81 3.88
N VAL A 128 -23.67 -13.49 4.17
CA VAL A 128 -22.56 -14.44 4.10
C VAL A 128 -22.19 -14.90 5.49
N SER A 129 -22.02 -16.21 5.66
CA SER A 129 -21.49 -16.76 6.89
C SER A 129 -20.08 -16.22 7.19
N GLU A 130 -19.84 -15.84 8.43
CA GLU A 130 -18.53 -15.33 8.86
C GLU A 130 -17.45 -16.39 8.60
N CYS A 131 -16.44 -16.01 7.83
CA CYS A 131 -15.28 -16.84 7.59
C CYS A 131 -14.00 -15.96 7.48
N PRO A 132 -12.82 -16.50 7.80
CA PRO A 132 -11.59 -15.71 7.83
C PRO A 132 -11.27 -15.00 6.52
N ARG A 133 -11.56 -15.62 5.37
CA ARG A 133 -11.34 -15.01 4.05
C ARG A 133 -12.26 -13.82 3.82
N TRP A 134 -13.54 -13.94 4.22
CA TRP A 134 -14.50 -12.84 4.06
C TRP A 134 -14.19 -11.68 5.02
N ASN A 135 -13.69 -11.99 6.21
CA ASN A 135 -13.19 -10.98 7.13
C ASN A 135 -12.02 -10.18 6.54
N ASP A 136 -11.13 -10.83 5.77
CA ASP A 136 -10.07 -10.12 5.05
C ASP A 136 -10.62 -9.15 3.99
N VAL A 137 -11.68 -9.53 3.28
CA VAL A 137 -12.35 -8.64 2.31
C VAL A 137 -12.95 -7.41 3.01
N LEU A 138 -13.68 -7.63 4.10
CA LEU A 138 -14.27 -6.52 4.87
C LEU A 138 -13.21 -5.62 5.49
N ALA A 139 -12.09 -6.19 5.95
CA ALA A 139 -10.97 -5.40 6.44
C ALA A 139 -10.41 -4.48 5.34
N ASP A 140 -10.23 -4.99 4.12
CA ASP A 140 -9.77 -4.18 2.98
C ASP A 140 -10.78 -3.10 2.62
N VAL A 141 -12.07 -3.42 2.56
CA VAL A 141 -13.15 -2.48 2.25
C VAL A 141 -13.15 -1.31 3.24
N TYR A 142 -13.12 -1.58 4.54
CA TYR A 142 -13.10 -0.53 5.56
C TYR A 142 -11.77 0.24 5.59
N ASN A 143 -10.65 -0.42 5.34
CA ASN A 143 -9.36 0.27 5.24
C ASN A 143 -9.32 1.25 4.06
N VAL A 144 -9.85 0.85 2.90
CA VAL A 144 -9.95 1.73 1.72
C VAL A 144 -10.91 2.89 1.97
N GLU A 145 -12.05 2.66 2.64
CA GLU A 145 -12.96 3.75 3.03
C GLU A 145 -12.29 4.73 4.00
N GLY A 146 -11.53 4.21 4.98
CA GLY A 146 -10.74 5.06 5.86
C GLY A 146 -9.76 5.95 5.09
N ASN A 147 -9.07 5.41 4.07
CA ASN A 147 -8.20 6.19 3.19
C ASN A 147 -8.98 7.27 2.41
N VAL A 148 -10.18 6.94 1.92
CA VAL A 148 -11.07 7.93 1.26
C VAL A 148 -11.42 9.06 2.21
N TRP A 149 -11.79 8.76 3.46
CA TRP A 149 -12.10 9.79 4.44
C TRP A 149 -10.90 10.68 4.78
N MET A 150 -9.68 10.10 4.80
CA MET A 150 -8.46 10.90 4.98
C MET A 150 -8.27 11.88 3.82
N GLN A 151 -8.44 11.44 2.57
CA GLN A 151 -8.35 12.31 1.39
C GLN A 151 -9.43 13.41 1.41
N LEU A 152 -10.61 13.12 1.94
CA LEU A 152 -11.69 14.08 2.14
C LEU A 152 -11.53 14.94 3.40
N ASN A 153 -10.36 14.89 4.08
CA ASN A 153 -10.06 15.62 5.32
C ASN A 153 -11.08 15.34 6.46
N ARG A 154 -11.49 14.07 6.59
CA ARG A 154 -12.42 13.59 7.63
C ARG A 154 -11.76 12.53 8.52
N PRO A 155 -10.75 12.90 9.33
CA PRO A 155 -9.96 11.93 10.09
C PRO A 155 -10.79 11.16 11.14
N ASP A 156 -11.84 11.74 11.71
CA ASP A 156 -12.74 11.03 12.65
C ASP A 156 -13.45 9.85 11.97
N SER A 157 -13.98 10.07 10.77
CA SER A 157 -14.61 9.01 9.98
C SER A 157 -13.59 7.94 9.57
N ALA A 158 -12.38 8.36 9.21
CA ALA A 158 -11.29 7.47 8.88
C ALA A 158 -10.92 6.54 10.04
N ILE A 159 -10.76 7.08 11.25
CA ILE A 159 -10.45 6.31 12.47
C ILE A 159 -11.52 5.25 12.72
N LEU A 160 -12.81 5.60 12.61
CA LEU A 160 -13.90 4.66 12.81
C LEU A 160 -13.85 3.48 11.81
N ASP A 161 -13.54 3.75 10.55
CA ASP A 161 -13.46 2.71 9.54
C ASP A 161 -12.16 1.90 9.67
N TYR A 162 -11.03 2.50 10.03
CA TYR A 162 -9.80 1.76 10.36
C TYR A 162 -9.99 0.85 11.58
N GLN A 163 -10.74 1.26 12.60
CA GLN A 163 -11.07 0.41 13.75
C GLN A 163 -11.87 -0.84 13.32
N LYS A 164 -12.84 -0.67 12.41
CA LYS A 164 -13.58 -1.81 11.84
C LYS A 164 -12.65 -2.69 11.02
N ALA A 165 -11.80 -2.09 10.16
CA ALA A 165 -10.80 -2.80 9.38
C ALA A 165 -9.89 -3.66 10.28
N TYR A 166 -9.41 -3.08 11.38
CA TYR A 166 -8.59 -3.78 12.37
C TYR A 166 -9.33 -4.97 13.00
N ALA A 167 -10.59 -4.75 13.44
CA ALA A 167 -11.41 -5.79 14.04
C ALA A 167 -11.68 -6.98 13.09
N TYR A 168 -11.97 -6.69 11.82
CA TYR A 168 -12.12 -7.73 10.79
C TYR A 168 -10.79 -8.42 10.47
N ARG A 169 -9.68 -7.68 10.37
CA ARG A 169 -8.36 -8.25 10.09
C ARG A 169 -7.90 -9.22 11.17
N LEU A 170 -8.21 -8.97 12.44
CA LEU A 170 -7.92 -9.90 13.53
C LEU A 170 -8.60 -11.26 13.37
N LYS A 171 -9.73 -11.30 12.69
CA LYS A 171 -10.51 -12.54 12.41
C LYS A 171 -10.15 -13.14 11.04
N GLY A 172 -9.33 -12.47 10.26
CA GLY A 172 -8.90 -12.88 8.92
C GLY A 172 -7.67 -13.78 8.95
N LYS A 173 -7.11 -14.02 7.76
CA LYS A 173 -5.87 -14.77 7.55
C LYS A 173 -4.65 -13.88 7.35
N ARG A 174 -4.85 -12.63 6.86
CA ARG A 174 -3.78 -11.72 6.47
C ARG A 174 -3.33 -10.82 7.64
N LEU A 175 -2.99 -11.45 8.79
CA LEU A 175 -2.60 -10.72 10.01
C LEU A 175 -1.36 -9.83 9.81
N HIS A 176 -0.51 -10.14 8.84
CA HIS A 176 0.68 -9.34 8.50
C HIS A 176 0.34 -7.91 8.02
N LEU A 177 -0.92 -7.62 7.68
CA LEU A 177 -1.41 -6.29 7.31
C LEU A 177 -1.98 -5.48 8.50
N LEU A 178 -1.94 -6.01 9.72
CA LEU A 178 -2.36 -5.27 10.91
C LEU A 178 -1.51 -4.03 11.21
N PRO A 179 -0.18 -4.07 11.05
CA PRO A 179 0.65 -2.88 11.24
C PRO A 179 0.24 -1.71 10.34
N ASP A 180 -0.09 -1.96 9.08
CA ASP A 180 -0.50 -0.92 8.12
C ASP A 180 -1.78 -0.20 8.58
N ILE A 181 -2.75 -0.96 9.12
CA ILE A 181 -3.97 -0.36 9.67
C ILE A 181 -3.66 0.48 10.92
N CYS A 182 -2.73 0.05 11.77
CA CYS A 182 -2.30 0.85 12.91
C CYS A 182 -1.57 2.13 12.48
N ILE A 183 -0.74 2.07 11.44
CA ILE A 183 -0.09 3.24 10.83
C ILE A 183 -1.16 4.22 10.33
N ASN A 184 -2.16 3.74 9.60
CA ASN A 184 -3.26 4.58 9.11
C ASN A 184 -4.04 5.25 10.25
N MET A 185 -4.30 4.52 11.36
CA MET A 185 -4.91 5.12 12.56
C MET A 185 -4.01 6.17 13.20
N ALA A 186 -2.70 5.92 13.24
CA ALA A 186 -1.73 6.90 13.76
C ALA A 186 -1.73 8.17 12.91
N ASP A 187 -1.70 8.05 11.59
CA ASP A 187 -1.74 9.19 10.67
C ASP A 187 -3.03 9.99 10.80
N ALA A 188 -4.17 9.33 10.98
CA ALA A 188 -5.44 10.00 11.22
C ALA A 188 -5.46 10.75 12.55
N CYS A 189 -4.89 10.17 13.62
CA CYS A 189 -4.73 10.86 14.91
C CYS A 189 -3.76 12.04 14.79
N LEU A 190 -2.70 11.88 14.03
CA LEU A 190 -1.73 12.95 13.77
C LEU A 190 -2.39 14.13 13.03
N HIS A 191 -3.27 13.86 12.08
CA HIS A 191 -4.08 14.87 11.37
C HIS A 191 -4.96 15.69 12.32
N ARG A 192 -5.42 15.07 13.42
CA ARG A 192 -6.17 15.72 14.51
C ARG A 192 -5.27 16.40 15.54
N SER A 193 -3.97 16.35 15.38
CA SER A 193 -2.98 16.77 16.38
C SER A 193 -3.07 15.99 17.71
N ASP A 194 -3.62 14.78 17.69
CA ASP A 194 -3.71 13.88 18.85
C ASP A 194 -2.46 13.05 18.96
N LEU A 195 -1.38 13.68 19.42
CA LEU A 195 -0.05 13.08 19.47
C LEU A 195 0.04 11.86 20.39
N ALA A 196 -0.78 11.82 21.45
CA ALA A 196 -0.79 10.71 22.40
C ALA A 196 -1.29 9.41 21.74
N HIS A 197 -2.43 9.47 21.05
CA HIS A 197 -2.95 8.33 20.29
C HIS A 197 -2.07 8.00 19.07
N THR A 198 -1.52 9.01 18.41
CA THR A 198 -0.54 8.81 17.32
C THR A 198 0.62 7.93 17.77
N ALA A 199 1.29 8.30 18.86
CA ALA A 199 2.41 7.52 19.41
C ALA A 199 1.96 6.10 19.84
N SER A 200 0.76 5.98 20.40
CA SER A 200 0.20 4.69 20.82
C SER A 200 -0.02 3.74 19.64
N TYR A 201 -0.62 4.24 18.55
CA TYR A 201 -0.88 3.41 17.36
C TYR A 201 0.41 3.03 16.62
N TYR A 202 1.38 3.93 16.48
CA TYR A 202 2.69 3.56 15.92
C TYR A 202 3.42 2.52 16.78
N ARG A 203 3.42 2.66 18.12
CA ARG A 203 4.00 1.63 19.00
C ARG A 203 3.27 0.29 18.86
N ARG A 204 1.94 0.32 18.68
CA ARG A 204 1.16 -0.89 18.39
C ARG A 204 1.57 -1.52 17.07
N ALA A 205 1.79 -0.73 16.02
CA ALA A 205 2.29 -1.21 14.74
C ALA A 205 3.65 -1.88 14.89
N LEU A 206 4.59 -1.26 15.62
CA LEU A 206 5.92 -1.81 15.88
C LEU A 206 5.83 -3.16 16.63
N PHE A 207 5.04 -3.22 17.69
CA PHE A 207 4.79 -4.46 18.42
C PHE A 207 4.24 -5.58 17.53
N LEU A 208 3.34 -5.26 16.60
CA LEU A 208 2.78 -6.21 15.65
C LEU A 208 3.83 -6.68 14.63
N CYS A 209 4.68 -5.78 14.13
CA CYS A 209 5.80 -6.17 13.27
C CYS A 209 6.71 -7.19 13.95
N ASP A 210 7.05 -6.96 15.21
CA ASP A 210 7.90 -7.86 15.99
C ASP A 210 7.20 -9.19 16.29
N SER A 211 5.95 -9.14 16.77
CA SER A 211 5.16 -10.32 17.15
C SER A 211 4.89 -11.25 15.96
N LEU A 212 4.68 -10.67 14.77
CA LEU A 212 4.42 -11.41 13.53
C LEU A 212 5.72 -11.74 12.76
N ARG A 213 6.88 -11.35 13.29
CA ARG A 213 8.21 -11.57 12.69
C ARG A 213 8.29 -11.05 11.26
N LEU A 214 7.73 -9.86 11.03
CA LEU A 214 7.80 -9.21 9.73
C LEU A 214 9.22 -8.70 9.44
N SER A 215 9.50 -8.45 8.16
CA SER A 215 10.81 -7.93 7.76
C SER A 215 11.11 -6.58 8.42
N GLU A 216 12.40 -6.29 8.66
CA GLU A 216 12.82 -4.99 9.20
C GLU A 216 12.37 -3.82 8.32
N HIS A 217 12.32 -4.02 6.99
CA HIS A 217 11.84 -3.00 6.05
C HIS A 217 10.38 -2.57 6.34
N THR A 218 9.52 -3.48 6.82
CA THR A 218 8.14 -3.16 7.22
C THR A 218 8.08 -2.17 8.39
N LYS A 219 9.15 -2.07 9.19
CA LYS A 219 9.22 -1.15 10.33
C LYS A 219 9.62 0.28 9.96
N PHE A 220 10.15 0.50 8.76
CA PHE A 220 10.60 1.83 8.33
C PHE A 220 9.53 2.92 8.49
N PRO A 221 8.28 2.75 7.99
CA PRO A 221 7.23 3.77 8.16
C PRO A 221 6.91 4.04 9.64
N VAL A 222 6.99 3.00 10.48
CA VAL A 222 6.73 3.12 11.92
C VAL A 222 7.83 3.92 12.61
N TYR A 223 9.10 3.62 12.32
CA TYR A 223 10.24 4.38 12.88
C TYR A 223 10.18 5.84 12.46
N TYR A 224 9.90 6.09 11.18
CA TYR A 224 9.75 7.45 10.66
C TYR A 224 8.60 8.19 11.35
N GLY A 225 7.41 7.57 11.46
CA GLY A 225 6.25 8.15 12.13
C GLY A 225 6.47 8.43 13.63
N LEU A 226 7.16 7.52 14.33
CA LEU A 226 7.56 7.75 15.73
C LEU A 226 8.56 8.89 15.85
N GLY A 227 9.55 8.96 14.97
CA GLY A 227 10.51 10.06 14.93
C GLY A 227 9.84 11.42 14.80
N GLN A 228 8.87 11.53 13.88
CA GLN A 228 8.05 12.72 13.67
C GLN A 228 7.19 13.03 14.92
N THR A 229 6.49 12.03 15.44
CA THR A 229 5.58 12.19 16.57
C THR A 229 6.30 12.67 17.82
N TYR A 230 7.47 12.07 18.13
CA TYR A 230 8.26 12.51 19.28
C TYR A 230 8.92 13.87 19.06
N MET A 231 9.21 14.26 17.83
CA MET A 231 9.64 15.63 17.51
C MET A 231 8.52 16.63 17.86
N ASP A 232 7.29 16.33 17.48
CA ASP A 232 6.12 17.17 17.76
C ASP A 232 5.80 17.24 19.28
N LEU A 233 6.05 16.12 20.00
CA LEU A 233 5.98 16.05 21.48
C LEU A 233 7.16 16.74 22.19
N ARG A 234 8.16 17.23 21.46
CA ARG A 234 9.39 17.83 22.00
C ARG A 234 10.29 16.85 22.76
N ASP A 235 10.08 15.55 22.61
CA ASP A 235 11.00 14.53 23.07
C ASP A 235 12.05 14.27 21.98
N PHE A 236 13.05 15.14 21.97
CA PHE A 236 14.06 15.13 20.91
C PHE A 236 15.00 13.92 20.98
N ASP A 237 15.14 13.30 22.13
CA ASP A 237 16.01 12.14 22.27
C ASP A 237 15.35 10.88 21.69
N LEU A 238 14.07 10.63 21.99
CA LEU A 238 13.30 9.58 21.35
C LEU A 238 13.11 9.86 19.85
N SER A 239 12.85 11.10 19.47
CA SER A 239 12.77 11.50 18.06
C SER A 239 14.05 11.14 17.31
N ASN A 240 15.23 11.50 17.87
CA ASN A 240 16.51 11.17 17.27
C ASN A 240 16.71 9.66 17.13
N HIS A 241 16.42 8.91 18.19
CA HIS A 241 16.52 7.45 18.20
C HIS A 241 15.75 6.82 17.06
N TYR A 242 14.47 7.19 16.89
CA TYR A 242 13.63 6.61 15.84
C TYR A 242 14.02 7.07 14.44
N TYR A 243 14.45 8.32 14.27
CA TYR A 243 15.01 8.76 12.98
C TYR A 243 16.31 8.05 12.61
N GLU A 244 17.16 7.70 13.57
CA GLU A 244 18.36 6.88 13.30
C GLU A 244 17.97 5.47 12.84
N LEU A 245 16.96 4.85 13.46
CA LEU A 245 16.44 3.56 13.00
C LEU A 245 15.88 3.66 11.58
N ALA A 246 15.08 4.69 11.29
CA ALA A 246 14.56 4.93 9.94
C ALA A 246 15.69 5.18 8.92
N GLY A 247 16.73 5.89 9.32
CA GLY A 247 17.88 6.22 8.49
C GLY A 247 18.69 5.01 7.99
N LYS A 248 18.55 3.85 8.63
CA LYS A 248 19.19 2.61 8.15
C LYS A 248 18.66 2.16 6.78
N PHE A 249 17.46 2.60 6.42
CA PHE A 249 16.80 2.30 5.14
C PHE A 249 16.99 3.39 4.08
N PHE A 250 17.87 4.39 4.34
CA PHE A 250 17.99 5.57 3.48
C PHE A 250 18.29 5.23 2.02
N ASP A 251 19.16 4.25 1.78
CA ASP A 251 19.52 3.84 0.42
C ASP A 251 18.41 3.06 -0.30
N GLU A 252 17.48 2.49 0.44
CA GLU A 252 16.31 1.79 -0.08
C GLU A 252 15.13 2.73 -0.36
N MET A 253 15.13 3.93 0.23
CA MET A 253 14.10 4.95 0.04
C MET A 253 14.05 5.44 -1.40
N ASN A 254 12.84 5.69 -1.91
CA ASN A 254 12.69 6.46 -3.14
C ASN A 254 13.10 7.93 -2.92
N VAL A 255 13.20 8.70 -4.00
CA VAL A 255 13.70 10.08 -3.94
C VAL A 255 12.84 10.98 -3.06
N GLY A 256 11.50 10.84 -3.13
CA GLY A 256 10.56 11.60 -2.30
C GLY A 256 10.69 11.27 -0.81
N GLU A 257 10.82 9.99 -0.48
CA GLU A 257 11.05 9.53 0.90
C GLU A 257 12.39 10.05 1.45
N ARG A 258 13.47 10.00 0.65
CA ARG A 258 14.77 10.58 1.03
C ARG A 258 14.67 12.07 1.33
N TRP A 259 13.99 12.81 0.44
CA TRP A 259 13.78 14.23 0.66
C TRP A 259 13.00 14.51 1.94
N THR A 260 11.91 13.82 2.16
CA THR A 260 11.07 13.98 3.36
C THR A 260 11.84 13.63 4.62
N TYR A 261 12.60 12.54 4.61
CA TYR A 261 13.48 12.16 5.72
C TYR A 261 14.50 13.24 6.03
N LEU A 262 15.24 13.73 5.02
CA LEU A 262 16.25 14.77 5.21
C LEU A 262 15.66 16.08 5.72
N ASN A 263 14.50 16.48 5.19
CA ASN A 263 13.82 17.69 5.63
C ASN A 263 13.37 17.59 7.10
N ASN A 264 12.80 16.47 7.50
CA ASN A 264 12.37 16.24 8.89
C ASN A 264 13.55 16.12 9.84
N ARG A 265 14.67 15.52 9.42
CA ARG A 265 15.93 15.55 10.20
C ARG A 265 16.45 16.97 10.35
N GLY A 266 16.39 17.78 9.29
CA GLY A 266 16.73 19.21 9.34
C GLY A 266 15.88 19.95 10.38
N ASN A 267 14.56 19.76 10.34
CA ASN A 267 13.62 20.35 11.31
C ASN A 267 13.91 19.88 12.74
N HIS A 268 14.21 18.60 12.96
CA HIS A 268 14.57 18.05 14.25
C HIS A 268 15.78 18.81 14.86
N TYR A 269 16.86 18.98 14.09
CA TYR A 269 18.05 19.71 14.56
C TYR A 269 17.79 21.20 14.72
N TYR A 270 16.92 21.80 13.88
CA TYR A 270 16.53 23.20 14.02
C TYR A 270 15.82 23.45 15.37
N TYR A 271 14.86 22.60 15.73
CA TYR A 271 14.16 22.73 17.02
C TYR A 271 15.10 22.47 18.23
N ARG A 272 16.12 21.65 18.07
CA ARG A 272 17.20 21.48 19.07
C ARG A 272 18.18 22.65 19.10
N LYS A 273 18.00 23.66 18.27
CA LYS A 273 18.91 24.80 18.10
C LYS A 273 20.31 24.43 17.58
N ASN A 274 20.46 23.22 17.02
CA ASN A 274 21.68 22.82 16.32
C ASN A 274 21.57 23.22 14.84
N TYR A 275 21.75 24.51 14.59
CA TYR A 275 21.53 25.11 13.29
C TYR A 275 22.53 24.62 12.22
N GLN A 276 23.72 24.21 12.63
CA GLN A 276 24.74 23.70 11.71
C GLN A 276 24.29 22.37 11.09
N GLU A 277 23.84 21.42 11.91
CA GLU A 277 23.31 20.15 11.42
C GLU A 277 21.97 20.35 10.68
N ALA A 278 21.11 21.22 11.16
CA ALA A 278 19.88 21.55 10.45
C ALA A 278 20.18 22.01 9.00
N LEU A 279 21.13 22.93 8.85
CA LEU A 279 21.55 23.44 7.54
C LEU A 279 22.18 22.34 6.66
N ASN A 280 22.96 21.43 7.24
CA ASN A 280 23.53 20.28 6.53
C ASN A 280 22.44 19.39 5.92
N TYR A 281 21.46 18.99 6.72
CA TYR A 281 20.34 18.17 6.26
C TYR A 281 19.48 18.88 5.22
N MET A 282 19.18 20.17 5.41
CA MET A 282 18.40 20.96 4.44
C MET A 282 19.14 21.16 3.10
N ARG A 283 20.47 21.33 3.12
CA ARG A 283 21.28 21.39 1.88
C ARG A 283 21.22 20.05 1.13
N ARG A 284 21.30 18.92 1.83
CA ARG A 284 21.17 17.59 1.21
C ARG A 284 19.77 17.38 0.61
N ALA A 285 18.72 17.82 1.30
CA ALA A 285 17.36 17.79 0.78
C ALA A 285 17.21 18.63 -0.51
N ASN A 286 17.75 19.85 -0.51
CA ASN A 286 17.75 20.72 -1.67
C ASN A 286 18.56 20.15 -2.86
N ALA A 287 19.68 19.50 -2.59
CA ALA A 287 20.49 18.84 -3.62
C ALA A 287 19.70 17.73 -4.33
N LEU A 288 18.86 16.98 -3.59
CA LEU A 288 17.97 15.97 -4.20
C LEU A 288 16.94 16.59 -5.14
N VAL A 289 16.32 17.70 -4.75
CA VAL A 289 15.35 18.42 -5.61
C VAL A 289 16.05 18.94 -6.86
N SER A 290 17.25 19.50 -6.74
CA SER A 290 18.03 20.00 -7.87
C SER A 290 18.43 18.89 -8.86
N ALA A 291 18.72 17.70 -8.35
CA ALA A 291 19.04 16.52 -9.18
C ALA A 291 17.80 15.87 -9.83
N HIS A 292 16.59 16.14 -9.31
CA HIS A 292 15.32 15.55 -9.77
C HIS A 292 14.24 16.63 -9.94
N PRO A 293 14.36 17.52 -10.93
CA PRO A 293 13.44 18.66 -11.12
C PRO A 293 11.95 18.27 -11.23
N GLN A 294 11.66 17.05 -11.72
CA GLN A 294 10.31 16.52 -11.81
C GLN A 294 9.58 16.43 -10.44
N MET A 295 10.33 16.34 -9.34
CA MET A 295 9.72 16.32 -7.99
C MET A 295 9.00 17.64 -7.65
N VAL A 296 9.42 18.76 -8.21
CA VAL A 296 8.81 20.07 -7.96
C VAL A 296 7.40 20.11 -8.55
N PHE A 297 7.16 19.42 -9.66
CA PHE A 297 5.85 19.33 -10.29
C PHE A 297 4.90 18.39 -9.53
N GLU A 298 5.41 17.28 -8.99
CA GLU A 298 4.61 16.32 -8.22
C GLU A 298 4.13 16.92 -6.88
N GLN A 299 4.88 17.85 -6.28
CA GLN A 299 4.53 18.49 -5.01
C GLN A 299 3.47 19.60 -5.14
N ASN A 300 3.28 20.18 -6.32
CA ASN A 300 2.30 21.25 -6.56
C ASN A 300 0.91 20.73 -6.92
N PHE A 301 0.72 19.41 -7.03
CA PHE A 301 -0.55 18.76 -7.36
C PHE A 301 -1.14 17.92 -6.21
N ILE A 302 -0.65 18.08 -4.98
CA ILE A 302 -1.17 17.37 -3.79
C ILE A 302 -1.73 18.37 -2.76
#